data_199982de73262532af19ae2b3134eefb
#
_entry.id   199982de73262532af19ae2b3134eefb
#
_cell.length_a   1.000
_cell.length_b   1.000
_cell.length_c   1.000
_cell.angle_alpha   90.00
_cell.angle_beta   90.00
_cell.angle_gamma   90.00
#
_symmetry.space_group_name_H-M   'P 1'
#
loop_
_entity.id
_entity.type
_entity.pdbx_description
1 polymer ?
#
loop_
_entity_poly.entity_id
_entity_poly.type
_entity_poly.pdbx_seq_one_letter_code
_entity_poly.pdbx_strand_id
1 'polypeptide(L)'
;MKICAISDLHGILPSVPECDVLCIAGDVVDLLVQRSSDESDAWWSTAFITWADKLSCKKIFVVPGNHDIYIEQLYDGLIKDTTLQEFKDKISLLTNDKVVFLIDELYEYEGVKFYGTP
;
A
#
# COMPACT_ATOMS: atom_id res chain seq x y z
N MET A 1 -18.01 -10.10 -7.52
CA MET A 1 -16.74 -9.75 -6.87
C MET A 1 -17.00 -9.20 -5.48
N LYS A 2 -16.29 -9.71 -4.49
CA LYS A 2 -16.43 -9.24 -3.10
C LYS A 2 -15.27 -8.31 -2.79
N ILE A 3 -15.56 -7.08 -2.38
CA ILE A 3 -14.58 -6.04 -2.08
C ILE A 3 -14.68 -5.69 -0.60
N CYS A 4 -13.54 -5.72 0.10
CA CYS A 4 -13.42 -5.20 1.47
C CYS A 4 -12.66 -3.88 1.44
N ALA A 5 -12.97 -3.00 2.37
CA ALA A 5 -12.29 -1.71 2.52
C ALA A 5 -11.92 -1.48 3.99
N ILE A 6 -10.71 -1.01 4.22
CA ILE A 6 -10.19 -0.65 5.55
C ILE A 6 -9.38 0.63 5.44
N SER A 7 -9.15 1.29 6.57
CA SER A 7 -8.32 2.50 6.62
C SER A 7 -7.75 2.70 8.02
N ASP A 8 -6.81 3.64 8.14
CA ASP A 8 -6.27 4.08 9.43
C ASP A 8 -5.69 2.93 10.26
N LEU A 9 -4.85 2.12 9.61
CA LEU A 9 -4.25 0.95 10.24
C LEU A 9 -3.18 1.32 11.26
N HIS A 10 -2.38 2.35 10.97
CA HIS A 10 -1.29 2.82 11.82
C HIS A 10 -0.37 1.67 12.31
N GLY A 11 -0.06 0.76 11.38
CA GLY A 11 0.81 -0.39 11.66
C GLY A 11 0.13 -1.59 12.28
N ILE A 12 -1.14 -1.48 12.65
CA ILE A 12 -1.93 -2.61 13.14
C ILE A 12 -2.51 -3.32 11.93
N LEU A 13 -2.00 -4.51 11.64
CA LEU A 13 -2.37 -5.28 10.46
C LEU A 13 -3.43 -6.30 10.83
N PRO A 14 -4.73 -6.00 10.59
CA PRO A 14 -5.84 -6.78 11.12
C PRO A 14 -6.09 -8.06 10.34
N SER A 15 -6.89 -8.94 10.91
CA SER A 15 -7.51 -10.03 10.16
C SER A 15 -8.52 -9.44 9.17
N VAL A 16 -8.50 -9.93 7.94
CA VAL A 16 -9.38 -9.45 6.88
C VAL A 16 -10.28 -10.62 6.45
N PRO A 17 -11.60 -10.39 6.33
CA PRO A 17 -12.51 -11.41 5.83
C PRO A 17 -12.10 -11.87 4.43
N GLU A 18 -12.50 -13.08 4.05
CA GLU A 18 -12.28 -13.55 2.70
C GLU A 18 -12.93 -12.60 1.69
N CYS A 19 -12.16 -12.15 0.70
CA CYS A 19 -12.61 -11.24 -0.33
C CYS A 19 -11.75 -11.40 -1.59
N ASP A 20 -12.22 -10.82 -2.70
CA ASP A 20 -11.47 -10.83 -3.95
C ASP A 20 -10.49 -9.66 -4.00
N VAL A 21 -10.92 -8.50 -3.53
CA VAL A 21 -10.14 -7.26 -3.55
C VAL A 21 -10.21 -6.60 -2.18
N LEU A 22 -9.07 -6.16 -1.68
CA LEU A 22 -8.96 -5.33 -0.49
C LEU A 22 -8.54 -3.92 -0.90
N CYS A 23 -9.29 -2.92 -0.45
CA CYS A 23 -8.95 -1.51 -0.61
C CYS A 23 -8.50 -0.93 0.72
N ILE A 24 -7.32 -0.33 0.77
CA ILE A 24 -6.78 0.31 1.98
C ILE A 24 -6.69 1.80 1.73
N ALA A 25 -7.48 2.57 2.47
CA ALA A 25 -7.65 4.00 2.26
C ALA A 25 -6.90 4.83 3.30
N GLY A 26 -5.58 4.77 3.24
CA GLY A 26 -4.70 5.70 3.94
C GLY A 26 -4.29 5.36 5.36
N ASP A 27 -3.23 6.01 5.80
CA ASP A 27 -2.65 5.94 7.14
C ASP A 27 -2.31 4.51 7.56
N VAL A 28 -1.49 3.87 6.74
CA VAL A 28 -1.20 2.44 6.83
C VAL A 28 0.00 2.16 7.72
N VAL A 29 1.07 2.97 7.56
CA VAL A 29 2.36 2.72 8.19
C VAL A 29 2.32 2.82 9.71
N ASP A 30 3.20 2.06 10.36
CA ASP A 30 3.37 2.09 11.81
C ASP A 30 3.78 3.48 12.27
N LEU A 31 3.08 4.02 13.28
CA LEU A 31 3.35 5.34 13.85
C LEU A 31 4.77 5.48 14.38
N LEU A 32 5.38 4.39 14.84
CA LEU A 32 6.74 4.42 15.40
C LEU A 32 7.81 4.64 14.34
N VAL A 33 7.53 4.36 13.06
CA VAL A 33 8.49 4.46 11.96
C VAL A 33 8.13 5.52 10.93
N GLN A 34 6.98 6.16 11.05
CA GLN A 34 6.44 7.04 10.01
C GLN A 34 7.34 8.22 9.66
N ARG A 35 8.16 8.69 10.60
CA ARG A 35 9.05 9.86 10.39
C ARG A 35 10.42 9.51 9.84
N SER A 36 10.76 8.22 9.78
CA SER A 36 12.02 7.75 9.22
C SER A 36 11.77 7.11 7.86
N SER A 37 12.38 7.64 6.81
CA SER A 37 12.23 7.09 5.47
C SER A 37 12.81 5.68 5.37
N ASP A 38 13.95 5.41 5.99
CA ASP A 38 14.58 4.09 5.97
C ASP A 38 13.75 3.06 6.73
N GLU A 39 13.26 3.42 7.91
CA GLU A 39 12.42 2.52 8.71
C GLU A 39 11.05 2.30 8.07
N SER A 40 10.48 3.33 7.43
CA SER A 40 9.23 3.19 6.69
C SER A 40 9.38 2.26 5.51
N ASP A 41 10.44 2.44 4.72
CA ASP A 41 10.72 1.54 3.59
C ASP A 41 10.86 0.09 4.07
N ALA A 42 11.61 -0.13 5.15
CA ALA A 42 11.79 -1.46 5.73
C ALA A 42 10.46 -2.06 6.20
N TRP A 43 9.61 -1.25 6.82
CA TRP A 43 8.29 -1.69 7.28
C TRP A 43 7.40 -2.14 6.11
N TRP A 44 7.32 -1.33 5.05
CA TRP A 44 6.56 -1.67 3.85
C TRP A 44 7.09 -2.95 3.20
N SER A 45 8.40 -3.10 3.17
CA SER A 45 9.07 -4.20 2.47
C SER A 45 9.12 -5.51 3.28
N THR A 46 8.77 -5.49 4.55
CA THR A 46 8.82 -6.66 5.43
C THR A 46 7.47 -6.93 6.10
N ALA A 47 7.08 -6.15 7.09
CA ALA A 47 5.86 -6.38 7.86
C ALA A 47 4.61 -6.32 6.99
N PHE A 48 4.48 -5.28 6.17
CA PHE A 48 3.32 -5.13 5.30
C PHE A 48 3.21 -6.26 4.29
N ILE A 49 4.31 -6.60 3.62
CA ILE A 49 4.32 -7.66 2.61
C ILE A 49 3.98 -9.02 3.24
N THR A 50 4.56 -9.32 4.39
CA THR A 50 4.30 -10.58 5.09
C THR A 50 2.81 -10.73 5.41
N TRP A 51 2.20 -9.65 5.89
CA TRP A 51 0.75 -9.63 6.15
C TRP A 51 -0.06 -9.79 4.87
N ALA A 52 0.28 -9.01 3.84
CA ALA A 52 -0.43 -9.03 2.55
C ALA A 52 -0.43 -10.42 1.90
N ASP A 53 0.71 -11.11 1.96
CA ASP A 53 0.85 -12.43 1.36
C ASP A 53 -0.04 -13.50 2.00
N LYS A 54 -0.42 -13.29 3.26
CA LYS A 54 -1.27 -14.24 4.00
C LYS A 54 -2.76 -14.05 3.73
N LEU A 55 -3.15 -12.92 3.14
CA LEU A 55 -4.56 -12.63 2.88
C LEU A 55 -5.07 -13.43 1.69
N SER A 56 -6.34 -13.81 1.74
CA SER A 56 -6.98 -14.59 0.69
C SER A 56 -7.27 -13.81 -0.59
N CYS A 57 -7.36 -12.48 -0.50
CA CYS A 57 -7.66 -11.62 -1.65
C CYS A 57 -6.56 -11.70 -2.72
N LYS A 58 -6.95 -11.49 -3.97
CA LYS A 58 -6.04 -11.55 -5.11
C LYS A 58 -5.41 -10.21 -5.45
N LYS A 59 -6.05 -9.11 -5.06
CA LYS A 59 -5.54 -7.76 -5.25
C LYS A 59 -5.75 -6.93 -4.00
N ILE A 60 -4.75 -6.10 -3.71
CA ILE A 60 -4.79 -5.12 -2.63
C ILE A 60 -4.45 -3.77 -3.25
N PHE A 61 -5.41 -2.85 -3.24
CA PHE A 61 -5.19 -1.47 -3.69
C PHE A 61 -4.93 -0.61 -2.47
N VAL A 62 -3.83 0.14 -2.50
CA VAL A 62 -3.43 1.03 -1.40
C VAL A 62 -3.42 2.46 -1.88
N VAL A 63 -4.12 3.32 -1.13
CA VAL A 63 -4.03 4.77 -1.29
C VAL A 63 -3.35 5.31 -0.04
N PRO A 64 -2.22 6.04 -0.15
CA PRO A 64 -1.55 6.58 1.03
C PRO A 64 -2.36 7.70 1.68
N GLY A 65 -2.26 7.80 3.00
CA GLY A 65 -2.85 8.89 3.77
C GLY A 65 -1.77 9.88 4.23
N ASN A 66 -2.19 10.89 5.01
CA ASN A 66 -1.27 11.94 5.47
C ASN A 66 -0.21 11.45 6.47
N HIS A 67 -0.41 10.31 7.11
CA HIS A 67 0.60 9.69 7.98
C HIS A 67 1.57 8.77 7.22
N ASP A 68 1.32 8.49 5.96
CA ASP A 68 2.24 7.72 5.11
C ASP A 68 3.29 8.67 4.51
N ILE A 69 4.05 9.31 5.38
CA ILE A 69 4.95 10.42 5.08
C ILE A 69 6.02 10.02 4.05
N TYR A 70 6.58 8.83 4.17
CA TYR A 70 7.60 8.35 3.24
C TYR A 70 7.07 8.31 1.80
N ILE A 71 5.84 7.81 1.61
CA ILE A 71 5.24 7.74 0.27
C ILE A 71 4.99 9.14 -0.28
N GLU A 72 4.53 10.08 0.55
CA GLU A 72 4.36 11.47 0.14
C GLU A 72 5.70 12.09 -0.28
N GLN A 73 6.77 11.83 0.49
CA GLN A 73 8.10 12.31 0.15
C GLN A 73 8.62 11.72 -1.17
N LEU A 74 8.33 10.45 -1.44
CA LEU A 74 8.66 9.84 -2.72
C LEU A 74 7.88 10.51 -3.86
N TYR A 75 6.60 10.77 -3.66
CA TYR A 75 5.76 11.44 -4.65
C TYR A 75 6.28 12.85 -4.96
N ASP A 76 6.71 13.58 -3.94
CA ASP A 76 7.21 14.95 -4.08
C ASP A 76 8.66 15.01 -4.56
N GLY A 77 9.33 13.87 -4.76
CA GLY A 77 10.70 13.81 -5.23
C GLY A 77 11.73 14.23 -4.18
N LEU A 78 11.41 14.13 -2.90
CA LEU A 78 12.28 14.56 -1.79
C LEU A 78 13.28 13.48 -1.35
N ILE A 79 13.13 12.26 -1.81
CA ILE A 79 14.04 11.15 -1.52
C ILE A 79 15.05 11.04 -2.64
N LYS A 80 16.35 11.00 -2.30
CA LYS A 80 17.43 11.12 -3.30
C LYS A 80 17.84 9.79 -3.93
N ASP A 81 17.73 8.69 -3.19
CA ASP A 81 18.30 7.41 -3.58
C ASP A 81 17.28 6.44 -4.20
N THR A 82 16.02 6.82 -4.27
CA THR A 82 14.97 6.03 -4.91
C THR A 82 13.83 6.93 -5.37
N THR A 83 12.92 6.39 -6.16
CA THR A 83 11.74 7.08 -6.67
C THR A 83 10.47 6.36 -6.26
N LEU A 84 9.33 7.05 -6.38
CA LEU A 84 8.03 6.44 -6.15
C LEU A 84 7.83 5.23 -7.05
N GLN A 85 8.19 5.34 -8.32
CA GLN A 85 8.02 4.23 -9.27
C GLN A 85 8.88 3.02 -8.87
N GLU A 86 10.12 3.24 -8.44
CA GLU A 86 10.97 2.15 -7.96
C GLU A 86 10.41 1.48 -6.72
N PHE A 87 9.83 2.25 -5.80
CA PHE A 87 9.16 1.71 -4.62
C PHE A 87 7.95 0.86 -5.01
N LYS A 88 7.09 1.38 -5.88
CA LYS A 88 5.92 0.66 -6.38
C LYS A 88 6.32 -0.66 -7.05
N ASP A 89 7.35 -0.61 -7.89
CA ASP A 89 7.85 -1.79 -8.60
C ASP A 89 8.41 -2.83 -7.63
N LYS A 90 9.13 -2.40 -6.60
CA LYS A 90 9.67 -3.29 -5.56
C LYS A 90 8.54 -4.02 -4.84
N ILE A 91 7.52 -3.29 -4.38
CA ILE A 91 6.40 -3.89 -3.66
C ILE A 91 5.61 -4.84 -4.58
N SER A 92 5.41 -4.45 -5.83
CA SER A 92 4.76 -5.30 -6.82
C SER A 92 5.54 -6.61 -7.03
N LEU A 93 6.84 -6.51 -7.21
CA LEU A 93 7.70 -7.68 -7.38
C LEU A 93 7.66 -8.60 -6.15
N LEU A 94 7.77 -8.04 -4.95
CA LEU A 94 7.80 -8.80 -3.70
C LEU A 94 6.46 -9.46 -3.38
N THR A 95 5.35 -8.97 -3.94
CA THR A 95 4.01 -9.52 -3.72
C THR A 95 3.44 -10.22 -4.94
N ASN A 96 4.23 -10.41 -5.98
CA ASN A 96 3.80 -11.02 -7.24
C ASN A 96 2.57 -10.29 -7.83
N ASP A 97 2.67 -8.98 -7.91
CA ASP A 97 1.65 -8.05 -8.43
C ASP A 97 0.35 -7.99 -7.62
N LYS A 98 0.34 -8.52 -6.40
CA LYS A 98 -0.84 -8.49 -5.55
C LYS A 98 -1.13 -7.09 -5.01
N VAL A 99 -0.10 -6.35 -4.57
CA VAL A 99 -0.24 -5.02 -3.99
C VAL A 99 0.02 -3.96 -5.06
N VAL A 100 -0.96 -3.06 -5.24
CA VAL A 100 -0.91 -1.97 -6.20
C VAL A 100 -1.20 -0.66 -5.46
N PHE A 101 -0.27 0.30 -5.53
CA PHE A 101 -0.48 1.64 -5.01
C PHE A 101 -1.19 2.49 -6.07
N LEU A 102 -2.30 3.11 -5.70
CA LEU A 102 -3.02 4.03 -6.58
C LEU A 102 -2.89 5.45 -6.05
N ILE A 103 -2.16 6.28 -6.76
CA ILE A 103 -1.91 7.68 -6.41
C ILE A 103 -2.31 8.53 -7.61
N ASP A 104 -3.55 9.01 -7.59
CA ASP A 104 -4.20 9.71 -8.70
C ASP A 104 -4.15 8.87 -9.99
N GLU A 105 -4.42 7.57 -9.84
CA GLU A 105 -4.33 6.60 -10.91
C GLU A 105 -5.58 5.73 -10.98
N LEU A 106 -5.90 5.30 -12.20
CA LEU A 106 -6.98 4.35 -12.48
C LEU A 106 -6.38 2.96 -12.73
N TYR A 107 -7.03 1.95 -12.17
CA TYR A 107 -6.69 0.56 -12.42
C TYR A 107 -7.97 -0.23 -12.68
N GLU A 108 -8.01 -0.97 -13.79
CA GLU A 108 -9.14 -1.84 -14.11
C GLU A 108 -8.78 -3.28 -13.77
N TYR A 109 -9.62 -3.92 -12.96
CA TYR A 109 -9.42 -5.31 -12.55
C TYR A 109 -10.74 -6.06 -12.66
N GLU A 110 -10.75 -7.10 -13.47
CA GLU A 110 -11.93 -7.94 -13.73
C GLU A 110 -13.20 -7.13 -14.06
N GLY A 111 -13.04 -6.11 -14.91
CA GLY A 111 -14.14 -5.27 -15.38
C GLY A 111 -14.57 -4.19 -14.39
N VAL A 112 -13.94 -4.09 -13.23
CA VAL A 112 -14.21 -3.05 -12.23
C VAL A 112 -13.08 -2.03 -12.26
N LYS A 113 -13.44 -0.74 -12.25
CA LYS A 113 -12.48 0.36 -12.25
C LYS A 113 -12.25 0.84 -10.82
N PHE A 114 -10.97 0.91 -10.45
CA PHE A 114 -10.54 1.43 -9.15
C PHE A 114 -9.74 2.70 -9.40
N TYR A 115 -10.09 3.76 -8.70
CA TYR A 115 -9.33 5.01 -8.77
C TYR A 115 -8.90 5.41 -7.36
N GLY A 116 -7.60 5.67 -7.20
CA GLY A 116 -7.04 6.08 -5.92
C GLY A 116 -6.67 7.54 -5.92
N THR A 117 -7.15 8.29 -4.92
CA THR A 117 -6.77 9.68 -4.69
C THR A 117 -6.44 9.87 -3.21
N PRO A 118 -5.19 10.25 -2.90
CA PRO A 118 -4.78 10.54 -1.52
C PRO A 118 -5.49 11.73 -0.90
#